data_ffd88e44e3492ff2b2119246f4edfb2d
#
_entry.id   ffd88e44e3492ff2b2119246f4edfb2d
#
_cell.length_a   1.000
_cell.length_b   1.000
_cell.length_c   1.000
_cell.angle_alpha   90.00
_cell.angle_beta   90.00
_cell.angle_gamma   90.00
#
_symmetry.space_group_name_H-M   'P 1'
#
loop_
_entity.id
_entity.type
_entity.pdbx_description
1 polymer ?
#
loop_
_entity_poly.entity_id
_entity_poly.type
_entity_poly.pdbx_seq_one_letter_code
_entity_poly.pdbx_strand_id
1 'polypeptide(L)'
;TNPHLPKARAAALRLLVEAGLPASTVALRAGVHRSTIWRWKQKWVALNEHVEFNNPNRPSRPVSAANKLAACRWQIVTTSSAPHSHAWAIPKSIVAQVLEVRAQLKRCAEVVWHHVAHILGIAISLSSVRRILRRHHCFDGARKPRVRRDNPRRPHVTKPGELVQTDTIHHVDPTTGRRVYYYTVIDLCTRLAYVKIATRILPGVAATAVLEARQVFGFPFAMVQSDNGPEYGRYFEQQMARVNIQTRHSRLHRPNDNAHIERFNRTIQEECIGFYWRKSVPLPRQRQKLSRYLDYYNNERVHLGIQLRTPAEMLQR
;
A
#
# COMPACT_ATOMS: atom_id res chain seq x y z
N THR A 1 -26.63 15.92 10.16
CA THR A 1 -27.96 16.58 9.97
C THR A 1 -28.63 16.69 11.34
N ASN A 2 -29.09 17.90 11.69
CA ASN A 2 -29.75 18.14 12.98
C ASN A 2 -31.07 17.34 13.02
N PRO A 3 -31.28 16.42 13.98
CA PRO A 3 -32.46 15.54 14.03
C PRO A 3 -33.76 16.32 14.34
N HIS A 4 -33.67 17.54 14.85
CA HIS A 4 -34.81 18.40 15.14
C HIS A 4 -35.31 19.23 13.95
N LEU A 5 -34.52 19.31 12.87
CA LEU A 5 -34.83 20.14 11.72
C LEU A 5 -36.15 19.78 11.01
N PRO A 6 -36.54 18.49 10.84
CA PRO A 6 -37.83 18.13 10.25
C PRO A 6 -39.02 18.63 11.06
N LYS A 7 -38.96 18.54 12.41
CA LYS A 7 -40.00 19.02 13.31
C LYS A 7 -40.15 20.54 13.27
N ALA A 8 -39.02 21.27 13.26
CA ALA A 8 -39.00 22.73 13.16
C ALA A 8 -39.61 23.22 11.82
N ARG A 9 -39.29 22.54 10.71
CA ARG A 9 -39.88 22.83 9.38
C ARG A 9 -41.40 22.62 9.39
N ALA A 10 -41.86 21.49 9.93
CA ALA A 10 -43.31 21.21 10.01
C ALA A 10 -44.05 22.25 10.85
N ALA A 11 -43.51 22.64 11.99
CA ALA A 11 -44.07 23.68 12.84
C ALA A 11 -44.15 25.03 12.13
N ALA A 12 -43.07 25.45 11.47
CA ALA A 12 -43.02 26.69 10.69
C ALA A 12 -44.04 26.71 9.55
N LEU A 13 -44.20 25.60 8.84
CA LEU A 13 -45.16 25.50 7.74
C LEU A 13 -46.62 25.53 8.25
N ARG A 14 -46.92 24.94 9.38
CA ARG A 14 -48.26 25.04 10.01
C ARG A 14 -48.57 26.49 10.35
N LEU A 15 -47.66 27.21 10.99
CA LEU A 15 -47.84 28.65 11.32
C LEU A 15 -48.05 29.50 10.07
N LEU A 16 -47.35 29.19 8.99
CA LEU A 16 -47.43 29.95 7.71
C LEU A 16 -48.73 29.65 6.96
N VAL A 17 -49.14 28.37 6.90
CA VAL A 17 -50.26 27.94 6.01
C VAL A 17 -51.59 27.83 6.77
N GLU A 18 -51.59 27.26 7.96
CA GLU A 18 -52.84 27.10 8.76
C GLU A 18 -53.17 28.36 9.55
N ALA A 19 -52.17 28.97 10.20
CA ALA A 19 -52.39 30.16 11.01
C ALA A 19 -52.31 31.48 10.20
N GLY A 20 -51.95 31.39 8.92
CA GLY A 20 -51.86 32.57 8.04
C GLY A 20 -50.81 33.64 8.43
N LEU A 21 -49.86 33.30 9.27
CA LEU A 21 -48.89 34.25 9.76
C LEU A 21 -47.91 34.69 8.68
N PRO A 22 -47.51 35.98 8.67
CA PRO A 22 -46.48 36.48 7.73
C PRO A 22 -45.16 35.72 7.80
N ALA A 23 -44.51 35.47 6.68
CA ALA A 23 -43.24 34.74 6.61
C ALA A 23 -42.14 35.37 7.47
N SER A 24 -42.14 36.69 7.66
CA SER A 24 -41.24 37.39 8.56
C SER A 24 -41.41 36.98 10.05
N THR A 25 -42.65 36.91 10.48
CA THR A 25 -43.02 36.50 11.87
C THR A 25 -42.68 35.02 12.12
N VAL A 26 -42.96 34.17 11.13
CA VAL A 26 -42.59 32.75 11.22
C VAL A 26 -41.10 32.55 11.24
N ALA A 27 -40.34 33.31 10.43
CA ALA A 27 -38.89 33.29 10.40
C ALA A 27 -38.28 33.67 11.74
N LEU A 28 -38.78 34.74 12.36
CA LEU A 28 -38.36 35.17 13.69
C LEU A 28 -38.59 34.08 14.75
N ARG A 29 -39.79 33.48 14.77
CA ARG A 29 -40.15 32.39 15.70
C ARG A 29 -39.31 31.13 15.48
N ALA A 30 -38.98 30.79 14.24
CA ALA A 30 -38.22 29.62 13.89
C ALA A 30 -36.69 29.83 13.99
N GLY A 31 -36.23 31.05 14.29
CA GLY A 31 -34.82 31.39 14.38
C GLY A 31 -34.06 31.25 13.04
N VAL A 32 -34.73 31.52 11.92
CA VAL A 32 -34.16 31.36 10.55
C VAL A 32 -34.44 32.61 9.70
N HIS A 33 -33.62 32.77 8.64
CA HIS A 33 -33.85 33.88 7.70
C HIS A 33 -35.16 33.67 6.90
N ARG A 34 -35.86 34.75 6.53
CA ARG A 34 -37.11 34.75 5.75
C ARG A 34 -37.02 33.93 4.46
N SER A 35 -35.89 33.97 3.78
CA SER A 35 -35.67 33.17 2.56
C SER A 35 -35.68 31.65 2.81
N THR A 36 -35.35 31.23 4.01
CA THR A 36 -35.44 29.82 4.42
C THR A 36 -36.88 29.35 4.54
N ILE A 37 -37.75 30.18 5.14
CA ILE A 37 -39.17 29.91 5.24
C ILE A 37 -39.79 29.83 3.83
N TRP A 38 -39.40 30.77 2.93
CA TRP A 38 -39.89 30.76 1.54
C TRP A 38 -39.44 29.46 0.84
N ARG A 39 -38.19 29.05 0.95
CA ARG A 39 -37.69 27.79 0.37
C ARG A 39 -38.41 26.56 0.92
N TRP A 40 -38.75 26.55 2.22
CA TRP A 40 -39.53 25.47 2.80
C TRP A 40 -40.95 25.44 2.26
N LYS A 41 -41.59 26.61 2.10
CA LYS A 41 -42.91 26.72 1.48
C LYS A 41 -42.90 26.19 0.03
N GLN A 42 -41.93 26.59 -0.80
CA GLN A 42 -41.82 26.12 -2.19
C GLN A 42 -41.65 24.58 -2.25
N LYS A 43 -40.78 24.01 -1.41
CA LYS A 43 -40.63 22.56 -1.34
C LYS A 43 -41.87 21.86 -0.87
N TRP A 44 -42.57 22.44 0.07
CA TRP A 44 -43.85 21.90 0.57
C TRP A 44 -44.94 21.94 -0.49
N VAL A 45 -45.08 23.05 -1.22
CA VAL A 45 -46.01 23.20 -2.35
C VAL A 45 -45.71 22.13 -3.40
N ALA A 46 -44.47 22.04 -3.88
CA ALA A 46 -44.09 21.06 -4.89
C ALA A 46 -44.35 19.58 -4.45
N LEU A 47 -44.24 19.26 -3.18
CA LEU A 47 -44.58 17.94 -2.66
C LEU A 47 -46.06 17.70 -2.56
N ASN A 48 -46.87 18.74 -2.51
CA ASN A 48 -48.33 18.67 -2.30
C ASN A 48 -49.12 19.12 -3.54
N GLU A 49 -48.48 19.52 -4.64
CA GLU A 49 -49.14 19.91 -5.88
C GLU A 49 -50.05 18.84 -6.50
N HIS A 50 -49.80 17.56 -6.17
CA HIS A 50 -50.68 16.46 -6.60
C HIS A 50 -51.78 16.10 -5.60
N VAL A 51 -51.86 16.82 -4.49
CA VAL A 51 -52.96 16.69 -3.51
C VAL A 51 -53.88 17.86 -3.74
N GLU A 52 -54.92 17.65 -4.56
CA GLU A 52 -56.01 18.60 -4.70
C GLU A 52 -56.60 18.93 -3.35
N PHE A 53 -56.29 20.07 -2.80
CA PHE A 53 -56.87 20.62 -1.61
C PHE A 53 -58.26 21.17 -1.94
N ASN A 54 -59.29 20.53 -1.38
CA ASN A 54 -60.66 20.93 -1.36
C ASN A 54 -61.37 20.98 -2.73
N ASN A 55 -61.72 19.81 -3.26
CA ASN A 55 -62.88 19.70 -4.11
C ASN A 55 -64.04 19.13 -3.27
N PRO A 56 -65.07 19.90 -2.88
CA PRO A 56 -66.19 19.47 -2.03
C PRO A 56 -67.05 18.38 -2.68
N ASN A 57 -66.84 18.07 -3.98
CA ASN A 57 -67.62 17.12 -4.74
C ASN A 57 -66.93 15.75 -5.00
N ARG A 58 -65.82 15.42 -4.31
CA ARG A 58 -65.21 14.11 -4.42
C ARG A 58 -65.56 13.21 -3.25
N PRO A 59 -66.01 11.94 -3.48
CA PRO A 59 -66.34 11.02 -2.39
C PRO A 59 -65.11 10.72 -1.54
N SER A 60 -65.31 10.78 -0.21
CA SER A 60 -64.29 10.57 0.81
C SER A 60 -63.58 9.22 0.67
N ARG A 61 -62.26 9.24 0.55
CA ARG A 61 -61.40 8.05 0.66
C ARG A 61 -61.46 7.46 2.08
N PRO A 62 -61.28 6.12 2.24
CA PRO A 62 -61.40 5.48 3.55
C PRO A 62 -60.38 6.03 4.57
N VAL A 63 -60.85 6.23 5.78
CA VAL A 63 -60.22 6.91 6.93
C VAL A 63 -58.77 6.45 7.23
N SER A 64 -58.43 5.22 6.92
CA SER A 64 -57.07 4.69 7.19
C SER A 64 -55.98 5.28 6.28
N ALA A 65 -56.31 5.68 5.06
CA ALA A 65 -55.37 6.32 4.14
C ALA A 65 -55.25 7.83 4.41
N ALA A 66 -56.34 8.48 4.85
CA ALA A 66 -56.37 9.89 5.19
C ALA A 66 -55.50 10.22 6.42
N ASN A 67 -55.46 9.37 7.43
CA ASN A 67 -54.61 9.59 8.61
C ASN A 67 -53.11 9.44 8.33
N LYS A 68 -52.71 8.52 7.44
CA LYS A 68 -51.31 8.41 7.01
C LYS A 68 -50.88 9.60 6.13
N LEU A 69 -51.72 10.08 5.25
CA LEU A 69 -51.50 11.28 4.44
C LEU A 69 -51.43 12.56 5.29
N ALA A 70 -52.29 12.69 6.30
CA ALA A 70 -52.29 13.82 7.22
C ALA A 70 -51.01 13.89 8.08
N ALA A 71 -50.52 12.75 8.53
CA ALA A 71 -49.24 12.68 9.28
C ALA A 71 -48.01 13.07 8.43
N CYS A 72 -48.02 12.77 7.12
CA CYS A 72 -46.94 13.10 6.22
C CYS A 72 -47.03 14.51 5.60
N ARG A 73 -48.21 15.16 5.69
CA ARG A 73 -48.54 16.45 5.04
C ARG A 73 -47.51 17.56 5.32
N TRP A 74 -46.98 17.61 6.52
CA TRP A 74 -46.07 18.67 6.96
C TRP A 74 -44.62 18.27 6.93
N GLN A 75 -44.29 17.04 6.56
CA GLN A 75 -42.93 16.54 6.54
C GLN A 75 -42.24 16.89 5.23
N ILE A 76 -41.25 17.78 5.31
CA ILE A 76 -40.32 18.00 4.21
C ILE A 76 -39.09 17.10 4.48
N VAL A 77 -38.88 16.13 3.61
CA VAL A 77 -37.69 15.25 3.66
C VAL A 77 -36.42 16.09 3.51
N THR A 78 -35.48 15.87 4.41
CA THR A 78 -34.15 16.50 4.29
C THR A 78 -33.36 15.76 3.23
N THR A 79 -33.28 16.34 2.05
CA THR A 79 -32.37 15.87 1.00
C THR A 79 -30.95 16.31 1.30
N SER A 80 -29.96 15.47 0.98
CA SER A 80 -28.55 15.85 1.08
C SER A 80 -28.27 17.05 0.19
N SER A 81 -27.60 18.06 0.73
CA SER A 81 -27.06 19.17 -0.05
C SER A 81 -25.70 18.85 -0.68
N ALA A 82 -25.19 17.64 -0.46
CA ALA A 82 -23.95 17.22 -1.07
C ALA A 82 -24.13 17.12 -2.59
N PRO A 83 -23.18 17.58 -3.38
CA PRO A 83 -23.23 17.44 -4.84
C PRO A 83 -23.30 15.95 -5.20
N HIS A 84 -24.14 15.61 -6.19
CA HIS A 84 -24.28 14.23 -6.67
C HIS A 84 -23.02 13.72 -7.36
N SER A 85 -22.22 14.63 -7.92
CA SER A 85 -20.90 14.33 -8.48
C SER A 85 -19.91 15.43 -8.10
N HIS A 86 -18.68 15.07 -7.87
CA HIS A 86 -17.58 16.00 -7.70
C HIS A 86 -16.79 16.07 -9.01
N ALA A 87 -16.55 17.26 -9.55
CA ALA A 87 -15.74 17.45 -10.77
C ALA A 87 -14.34 16.80 -10.67
N TRP A 88 -13.84 16.65 -9.44
CA TRP A 88 -12.54 16.03 -9.13
C TRP A 88 -12.66 14.58 -8.64
N ALA A 89 -13.79 13.92 -8.87
CA ALA A 89 -13.95 12.52 -8.49
C ALA A 89 -13.09 11.65 -9.41
N ILE A 90 -12.27 10.78 -8.80
CA ILE A 90 -11.46 9.82 -9.56
C ILE A 90 -12.42 8.79 -10.19
N PRO A 91 -12.32 8.55 -11.52
CA PRO A 91 -13.14 7.56 -12.20
C PRO A 91 -13.08 6.18 -11.55
N LYS A 92 -14.20 5.48 -11.53
CA LYS A 92 -14.29 4.12 -10.95
C LYS A 92 -13.33 3.14 -11.64
N SER A 93 -13.08 3.30 -12.95
CA SER A 93 -12.11 2.51 -13.71
C SER A 93 -10.69 2.64 -13.17
N ILE A 94 -10.25 3.87 -12.88
CA ILE A 94 -8.92 4.13 -12.29
C ILE A 94 -8.83 3.53 -10.88
N VAL A 95 -9.90 3.63 -10.08
CA VAL A 95 -9.94 2.99 -8.76
C VAL A 95 -9.77 1.48 -8.88
N ALA A 96 -10.47 0.84 -9.81
CA ALA A 96 -10.35 -0.60 -10.07
C ALA A 96 -8.92 -1.01 -10.47
N GLN A 97 -8.27 -0.26 -11.37
CA GLN A 97 -6.89 -0.50 -11.79
C GLN A 97 -5.89 -0.39 -10.63
N VAL A 98 -6.05 0.63 -9.76
CA VAL A 98 -5.21 0.78 -8.57
C VAL A 98 -5.35 -0.42 -7.63
N LEU A 99 -6.56 -0.93 -7.43
CA LEU A 99 -6.84 -2.08 -6.58
C LEU A 99 -6.29 -3.38 -7.19
N GLU A 100 -6.43 -3.55 -8.50
CA GLU A 100 -5.90 -4.70 -9.23
C GLU A 100 -4.36 -4.76 -9.13
N VAL A 101 -3.67 -3.64 -9.44
CA VAL A 101 -2.22 -3.55 -9.28
C VAL A 101 -1.79 -3.84 -7.85
N ARG A 102 -2.55 -3.35 -6.84
CA ARG A 102 -2.26 -3.66 -5.44
C ARG A 102 -2.41 -5.14 -5.12
N ALA A 103 -3.44 -5.80 -5.65
CA ALA A 103 -3.68 -7.22 -5.46
C ALA A 103 -2.59 -8.09 -6.09
N GLN A 104 -2.12 -7.71 -7.28
CA GLN A 104 -1.06 -8.40 -8.01
C GLN A 104 0.30 -8.23 -7.32
N LEU A 105 0.70 -6.98 -7.05
CA LEU A 105 2.04 -6.68 -6.53
C LEU A 105 2.17 -6.91 -5.03
N LYS A 106 1.10 -6.77 -4.25
CA LYS A 106 1.10 -6.85 -2.77
C LYS A 106 2.12 -5.90 -2.11
N ARG A 107 2.40 -4.76 -2.74
CA ARG A 107 3.44 -3.79 -2.35
C ARG A 107 2.82 -2.52 -1.75
N CYS A 108 3.65 -1.65 -1.16
CA CYS A 108 3.23 -0.37 -0.59
C CYS A 108 2.64 0.60 -1.63
N ALA A 109 1.97 1.65 -1.16
CA ALA A 109 1.30 2.62 -2.02
C ALA A 109 2.22 3.32 -3.02
N GLU A 110 3.48 3.54 -2.65
CA GLU A 110 4.50 4.16 -3.49
C GLU A 110 4.83 3.30 -4.71
N VAL A 111 4.98 1.99 -4.51
CA VAL A 111 5.25 1.04 -5.61
C VAL A 111 4.01 0.89 -6.49
N VAL A 112 2.83 0.80 -5.90
CA VAL A 112 1.56 0.77 -6.66
C VAL A 112 1.40 2.04 -7.49
N TRP A 113 1.65 3.21 -6.89
CA TRP A 113 1.62 4.47 -7.61
C TRP A 113 2.61 4.51 -8.77
N HIS A 114 3.85 4.09 -8.55
CA HIS A 114 4.87 4.03 -9.60
C HIS A 114 4.39 3.16 -10.77
N HIS A 115 3.86 1.98 -10.49
CA HIS A 115 3.35 1.08 -11.52
C HIS A 115 2.18 1.72 -12.29
N VAL A 116 1.19 2.27 -11.59
CA VAL A 116 0.00 2.90 -12.19
C VAL A 116 0.39 4.14 -13.02
N ALA A 117 1.28 4.99 -12.49
CA ALA A 117 1.64 6.25 -13.13
C ALA A 117 2.65 6.08 -14.29
N HIS A 118 3.66 5.19 -14.13
CA HIS A 118 4.76 5.09 -15.10
C HIS A 118 4.69 3.86 -16.00
N ILE A 119 4.08 2.76 -15.54
CA ILE A 119 3.93 1.56 -16.39
C ILE A 119 2.59 1.59 -17.15
N LEU A 120 1.48 1.93 -16.44
CA LEU A 120 0.16 2.02 -17.08
C LEU A 120 -0.13 3.41 -17.67
N GLY A 121 0.73 4.42 -17.46
CA GLY A 121 0.59 5.76 -18.00
C GLY A 121 -0.62 6.56 -17.46
N ILE A 122 -1.15 6.20 -16.28
CA ILE A 122 -2.35 6.83 -15.71
C ILE A 122 -1.95 8.02 -14.85
N ALA A 123 -2.42 9.22 -15.23
CA ALA A 123 -2.18 10.45 -14.47
C ALA A 123 -2.91 10.41 -13.11
N ILE A 124 -2.24 9.99 -12.06
CA ILE A 124 -2.76 9.94 -10.70
C ILE A 124 -1.68 10.32 -9.68
N SER A 125 -2.04 11.09 -8.66
CA SER A 125 -1.10 11.44 -7.58
C SER A 125 -0.93 10.31 -6.58
N LEU A 126 0.26 10.23 -5.96
CA LEU A 126 0.52 9.30 -4.86
C LEU A 126 -0.48 9.46 -3.69
N SER A 127 -0.88 10.70 -3.41
CA SER A 127 -1.88 11.00 -2.37
C SER A 127 -3.24 10.38 -2.68
N SER A 128 -3.63 10.39 -3.96
CA SER A 128 -4.87 9.77 -4.42
C SER A 128 -4.80 8.24 -4.31
N VAL A 129 -3.69 7.63 -4.71
CA VAL A 129 -3.48 6.17 -4.54
C VAL A 129 -3.54 5.78 -3.07
N ARG A 130 -2.84 6.51 -2.18
CA ARG A 130 -2.90 6.26 -0.72
C ARG A 130 -4.33 6.36 -0.18
N ARG A 131 -5.11 7.33 -0.65
CA ARG A 131 -6.51 7.52 -0.26
C ARG A 131 -7.42 6.39 -0.74
N ILE A 132 -7.25 5.94 -1.99
CA ILE A 132 -7.98 4.78 -2.54
C ILE A 132 -7.67 3.55 -1.72
N LEU A 133 -6.40 3.19 -1.55
CA LEU A 133 -5.98 1.98 -0.84
C LEU A 133 -6.44 1.99 0.63
N ARG A 134 -6.48 3.16 1.29
CA ARG A 134 -6.99 3.30 2.65
C ARG A 134 -8.51 3.10 2.71
N ARG A 135 -9.28 3.69 1.77
CA ARG A 135 -10.74 3.53 1.70
C ARG A 135 -11.17 2.08 1.46
N HIS A 136 -10.37 1.33 0.72
CA HIS A 136 -10.62 -0.08 0.42
C HIS A 136 -9.89 -1.04 1.37
N HIS A 137 -9.46 -0.56 2.54
CA HIS A 137 -8.87 -1.38 3.61
C HIS A 137 -7.70 -2.27 3.16
N CYS A 138 -6.94 -1.84 2.13
CA CYS A 138 -5.82 -2.63 1.59
C CYS A 138 -4.61 -2.73 2.52
N PHE A 139 -4.63 -2.09 3.69
CA PHE A 139 -3.56 -2.06 4.69
C PHE A 139 -4.05 -2.51 6.06
N ASP A 140 -5.08 -3.35 6.13
CA ASP A 140 -5.62 -3.86 7.38
C ASP A 140 -4.59 -4.76 8.06
N GLY A 141 -3.95 -4.23 9.05
CA GLY A 141 -3.00 -4.87 9.95
C GLY A 141 -2.53 -3.85 10.99
N ALA A 142 -2.68 -4.18 12.25
CA ALA A 142 -2.19 -3.34 13.34
C ALA A 142 -0.68 -3.13 13.17
N ARG A 143 -0.28 -1.93 12.75
CA ARG A 143 1.13 -1.54 12.74
C ARG A 143 1.57 -1.43 14.20
N LYS A 144 2.45 -2.33 14.62
CA LYS A 144 3.13 -2.16 15.92
C LYS A 144 3.80 -0.79 15.92
N PRO A 145 3.62 0.02 16.97
CA PRO A 145 4.27 1.32 17.07
C PRO A 145 5.78 1.11 16.91
N ARG A 146 6.40 1.85 15.98
CA ARG A 146 7.86 1.85 15.85
C ARG A 146 8.44 2.65 17.01
N VAL A 147 9.09 1.96 17.91
CA VAL A 147 9.97 2.60 18.88
C VAL A 147 11.11 3.26 18.08
N ARG A 148 11.22 4.59 18.15
CA ARG A 148 12.36 5.32 17.63
C ARG A 148 13.58 4.90 18.47
N ARG A 149 14.46 4.09 17.89
CA ARG A 149 15.78 3.82 18.46
C ARG A 149 16.77 4.74 17.76
N ASP A 150 17.68 5.33 18.50
CA ASP A 150 18.83 6.02 17.91
C ASP A 150 19.65 4.99 17.15
N ASN A 151 19.49 5.00 15.83
CA ASN A 151 20.23 4.10 14.97
C ASN A 151 21.60 4.69 14.69
N PRO A 152 22.70 3.98 14.94
CA PRO A 152 24.00 4.38 14.46
C PRO A 152 23.95 4.59 12.95
N ARG A 153 24.69 5.59 12.46
CA ARG A 153 24.73 5.92 11.02
C ARG A 153 25.10 4.65 10.23
N ARG A 154 24.28 4.29 9.26
CA ARG A 154 24.58 3.22 8.31
C ARG A 154 25.75 3.65 7.43
N PRO A 155 26.60 2.71 6.93
CA PRO A 155 27.63 3.04 5.95
C PRO A 155 26.98 3.76 4.76
N HIS A 156 27.49 4.93 4.41
CA HIS A 156 27.04 5.66 3.24
C HIS A 156 27.92 5.23 2.07
N VAL A 157 27.36 4.45 1.17
CA VAL A 157 28.01 3.91 -0.02
C VAL A 157 27.56 4.70 -1.23
N THR A 158 28.50 5.22 -2.01
CA THR A 158 28.22 6.10 -3.16
C THR A 158 28.51 5.46 -4.50
N LYS A 159 29.39 4.46 -4.53
CA LYS A 159 29.83 3.81 -5.78
C LYS A 159 29.44 2.32 -5.79
N PRO A 160 29.05 1.77 -6.96
CA PRO A 160 28.88 0.33 -7.12
C PRO A 160 30.14 -0.44 -6.71
N GLY A 161 29.97 -1.53 -5.99
CA GLY A 161 31.07 -2.38 -5.52
C GLY A 161 31.89 -1.85 -4.36
N GLU A 162 31.66 -0.62 -3.88
CA GLU A 162 32.37 -0.06 -2.72
C GLU A 162 32.17 -0.90 -1.45
N LEU A 163 30.95 -1.37 -1.22
CA LEU A 163 30.62 -2.29 -0.14
C LEU A 163 29.54 -3.27 -0.58
N VAL A 164 29.87 -4.53 -0.56
CA VAL A 164 28.98 -5.65 -0.86
C VAL A 164 28.74 -6.43 0.42
N GLN A 165 27.52 -6.86 0.67
CA GLN A 165 27.18 -7.74 1.79
C GLN A 165 26.90 -9.16 1.32
N THR A 166 27.31 -10.15 2.09
CA THR A 166 27.03 -11.57 1.86
C THR A 166 26.54 -12.22 3.14
N ASP A 167 25.64 -13.21 2.98
CA ASP A 167 25.04 -13.98 4.06
C ASP A 167 24.56 -15.33 3.52
N THR A 168 24.20 -16.27 4.42
CA THR A 168 23.76 -17.61 4.04
C THR A 168 22.40 -17.93 4.64
N ILE A 169 21.39 -18.19 3.78
CA ILE A 169 20.08 -18.68 4.21
C ILE A 169 20.12 -20.21 4.26
N HIS A 170 19.69 -20.78 5.39
CA HIS A 170 19.62 -22.22 5.60
C HIS A 170 18.18 -22.70 5.44
N HIS A 171 17.99 -23.70 4.58
CA HIS A 171 16.73 -24.41 4.43
C HIS A 171 16.92 -25.91 4.68
N VAL A 172 15.88 -26.53 5.22
CA VAL A 172 15.82 -27.98 5.40
C VAL A 172 14.71 -28.53 4.53
N ASP A 173 15.01 -29.53 3.70
CA ASP A 173 14.03 -30.24 2.92
C ASP A 173 13.18 -31.12 3.86
N PRO A 174 11.85 -30.90 3.92
CA PRO A 174 11.00 -31.57 4.91
C PRO A 174 10.83 -33.08 4.65
N THR A 175 11.09 -33.54 3.43
CA THR A 175 10.94 -34.95 3.04
C THR A 175 12.22 -35.73 3.26
N THR A 176 13.37 -35.13 2.95
CA THR A 176 14.67 -35.83 2.97
C THR A 176 15.55 -35.44 4.14
N GLY A 177 15.19 -34.40 4.91
CA GLY A 177 16.03 -33.84 5.97
C GLY A 177 17.31 -33.16 5.46
N ARG A 178 17.53 -33.13 4.14
CA ARG A 178 18.73 -32.54 3.54
C ARG A 178 18.70 -31.02 3.69
N ARG A 179 19.85 -30.45 3.99
CA ARG A 179 20.04 -29.00 4.06
C ARG A 179 20.38 -28.43 2.69
N VAL A 180 19.79 -27.27 2.39
CA VAL A 180 20.06 -26.48 1.19
C VAL A 180 20.44 -25.09 1.65
N TYR A 181 21.50 -24.56 1.10
CA TYR A 181 22.10 -23.27 1.47
C TYR A 181 21.98 -22.30 0.29
N TYR A 182 21.52 -21.07 0.57
CA TYR A 182 21.47 -19.99 -0.38
C TYR A 182 22.48 -18.93 0.04
N TYR A 183 23.62 -18.88 -0.63
CA TYR A 183 24.62 -17.83 -0.44
C TYR A 183 24.14 -16.60 -1.16
N THR A 184 23.79 -15.57 -0.42
CA THR A 184 23.23 -14.32 -0.91
C THR A 184 24.29 -13.25 -0.94
N VAL A 185 24.28 -12.44 -1.99
CA VAL A 185 25.22 -11.31 -2.19
C VAL A 185 24.41 -10.11 -2.66
N ILE A 186 24.63 -8.94 -2.05
CA ILE A 186 23.98 -7.68 -2.44
C ILE A 186 24.99 -6.53 -2.47
N ASP A 187 24.98 -5.74 -3.52
CA ASP A 187 25.69 -4.46 -3.54
C ASP A 187 24.89 -3.37 -2.83
N LEU A 188 25.55 -2.61 -1.95
CA LEU A 188 24.85 -1.62 -1.13
C LEU A 188 24.51 -0.33 -1.88
N CYS A 189 25.17 -0.01 -2.95
CA CYS A 189 24.90 1.16 -3.78
C CYS A 189 23.69 0.90 -4.71
N THR A 190 23.82 -0.11 -5.56
CA THR A 190 22.86 -0.41 -6.62
C THR A 190 21.68 -1.25 -6.17
N ARG A 191 21.84 -2.04 -5.10
CA ARG A 191 20.93 -3.12 -4.66
C ARG A 191 20.90 -4.33 -5.59
N LEU A 192 21.84 -4.43 -6.56
CA LEU A 192 22.02 -5.66 -7.33
C LEU A 192 22.24 -6.84 -6.40
N ALA A 193 21.55 -7.93 -6.70
CA ALA A 193 21.58 -9.12 -5.88
C ALA A 193 21.92 -10.38 -6.71
N TYR A 194 22.63 -11.27 -6.08
CA TYR A 194 23.00 -12.57 -6.61
C TYR A 194 22.79 -13.64 -5.54
N VAL A 195 22.48 -14.87 -5.95
CA VAL A 195 22.29 -15.98 -5.03
C VAL A 195 22.79 -17.28 -5.66
N LYS A 196 23.67 -17.98 -4.92
CA LYS A 196 24.16 -19.32 -5.28
C LYS A 196 23.51 -20.38 -4.39
N ILE A 197 22.97 -21.43 -4.98
CA ILE A 197 22.43 -22.58 -4.24
C ILE A 197 23.50 -23.67 -4.08
N ALA A 198 23.68 -24.17 -2.87
CA ALA A 198 24.57 -25.28 -2.56
C ALA A 198 23.93 -26.27 -1.56
N THR A 199 24.48 -27.49 -1.51
CA THR A 199 24.05 -28.54 -0.58
C THR A 199 24.99 -28.71 0.61
N ARG A 200 26.08 -27.96 0.62
CA ARG A 200 27.07 -27.95 1.71
C ARG A 200 27.41 -26.51 2.07
N ILE A 201 27.66 -26.30 3.35
CA ILE A 201 28.19 -25.03 3.84
C ILE A 201 29.72 -25.14 3.88
N LEU A 202 30.41 -24.39 3.04
CA LEU A 202 31.86 -24.42 2.86
C LEU A 202 32.40 -23.03 2.54
N PRO A 203 33.55 -22.64 3.10
CA PRO A 203 34.17 -21.33 2.78
C PRO A 203 34.51 -21.14 1.29
N GLY A 204 34.87 -22.22 0.61
CA GLY A 204 35.14 -22.17 -0.84
C GLY A 204 33.86 -21.88 -1.66
N VAL A 205 32.70 -22.36 -1.22
CA VAL A 205 31.43 -22.05 -1.88
C VAL A 205 31.00 -20.61 -1.63
N ALA A 206 31.22 -20.09 -0.41
CA ALA A 206 31.00 -18.68 -0.09
C ALA A 206 31.87 -17.75 -0.97
N ALA A 207 33.16 -18.06 -1.09
CA ALA A 207 34.07 -17.34 -1.96
C ALA A 207 33.64 -17.38 -3.44
N THR A 208 33.26 -18.55 -3.93
CA THR A 208 32.77 -18.72 -5.30
C THR A 208 31.48 -17.89 -5.53
N ALA A 209 30.56 -17.85 -4.56
CA ALA A 209 29.33 -17.06 -4.68
C ALA A 209 29.62 -15.55 -4.84
N VAL A 210 30.59 -15.01 -4.10
CA VAL A 210 31.02 -13.61 -4.22
C VAL A 210 31.68 -13.34 -5.57
N LEU A 211 32.53 -14.25 -6.05
CA LEU A 211 33.22 -14.09 -7.34
C LEU A 211 32.27 -14.18 -8.53
N GLU A 212 31.32 -15.10 -8.49
CA GLU A 212 30.26 -15.18 -9.49
C GLU A 212 29.37 -13.92 -9.47
N ALA A 213 29.02 -13.43 -8.27
CA ALA A 213 28.30 -12.16 -8.14
C ALA A 213 29.06 -11.00 -8.77
N ARG A 214 30.39 -10.90 -8.56
CA ARG A 214 31.25 -9.88 -9.18
C ARG A 214 31.19 -9.95 -10.71
N GLN A 215 31.21 -11.15 -11.28
CA GLN A 215 31.09 -11.35 -12.74
C GLN A 215 29.71 -10.91 -13.25
N VAL A 216 28.64 -11.32 -12.57
CA VAL A 216 27.27 -10.97 -12.95
C VAL A 216 27.00 -9.48 -12.84
N PHE A 217 27.52 -8.81 -11.81
CA PHE A 217 27.33 -7.37 -11.62
C PHE A 217 28.17 -6.52 -12.58
N GLY A 218 29.26 -7.05 -13.11
CA GLY A 218 30.08 -6.38 -14.13
C GLY A 218 30.99 -5.26 -13.61
N PHE A 219 31.19 -5.15 -12.29
CA PHE A 219 32.09 -4.15 -11.70
C PHE A 219 32.93 -4.73 -10.55
N PRO A 220 34.11 -4.13 -10.26
CA PRO A 220 34.97 -4.61 -9.18
C PRO A 220 34.34 -4.41 -7.81
N PHE A 221 34.65 -5.33 -6.88
CA PHE A 221 34.31 -5.20 -5.48
C PHE A 221 35.51 -4.69 -4.69
N ALA A 222 35.37 -3.59 -3.96
CA ALA A 222 36.38 -3.08 -3.07
C ALA A 222 36.39 -3.81 -1.73
N MET A 223 35.20 -4.01 -1.16
CA MET A 223 35.02 -4.61 0.16
C MET A 223 33.80 -5.53 0.21
N VAL A 224 33.94 -6.68 0.86
CA VAL A 224 32.85 -7.61 1.18
C VAL A 224 32.66 -7.69 2.70
N GLN A 225 31.44 -7.48 3.15
CA GLN A 225 31.05 -7.63 4.56
C GLN A 225 30.18 -8.86 4.73
N SER A 226 30.52 -9.68 5.73
CA SER A 226 29.77 -10.86 6.16
C SER A 226 29.46 -10.81 7.66
N ASP A 227 28.71 -11.76 8.15
CA ASP A 227 28.66 -12.08 9.56
C ASP A 227 29.91 -12.86 10.00
N ASN A 228 29.92 -13.37 11.24
CA ASN A 228 31.01 -14.19 11.78
C ASN A 228 30.75 -15.69 11.58
N GLY A 229 30.02 -16.08 10.54
CA GLY A 229 29.78 -17.49 10.21
C GLY A 229 31.07 -18.23 9.83
N PRO A 230 31.18 -19.54 10.13
CA PRO A 230 32.38 -20.32 9.84
C PRO A 230 32.72 -20.39 8.35
N GLU A 231 31.74 -20.22 7.47
CA GLU A 231 31.91 -20.15 6.01
C GLU A 231 32.60 -18.87 5.54
N TYR A 232 32.67 -17.84 6.37
CA TYR A 232 33.33 -16.56 6.10
C TYR A 232 34.65 -16.41 6.85
N GLY A 233 35.18 -17.51 7.43
CA GLY A 233 36.44 -17.52 8.17
C GLY A 233 37.67 -17.38 7.27
N ARG A 234 38.87 -17.67 7.85
CA ARG A 234 40.18 -17.43 7.28
C ARG A 234 40.37 -17.86 5.80
N TYR A 235 39.81 -19.02 5.41
CA TYR A 235 39.91 -19.47 4.02
C TYR A 235 39.15 -18.53 3.06
N PHE A 236 37.98 -18.08 3.40
CA PHE A 236 37.22 -17.10 2.62
C PHE A 236 37.99 -15.79 2.49
N GLU A 237 38.54 -15.28 3.61
CA GLU A 237 39.36 -14.04 3.62
C GLU A 237 40.56 -14.16 2.70
N GLN A 238 41.26 -15.29 2.75
CA GLN A 238 42.42 -15.55 1.86
C GLN A 238 42.01 -15.56 0.39
N GLN A 239 40.84 -16.14 0.03
CA GLN A 239 40.36 -16.14 -1.35
C GLN A 239 40.00 -14.71 -1.82
N MET A 240 39.39 -13.91 -0.95
CA MET A 240 39.07 -12.52 -1.26
C MET A 240 40.33 -11.66 -1.42
N ALA A 241 41.32 -11.84 -0.55
CA ALA A 241 42.59 -11.14 -0.64
C ALA A 241 43.37 -11.44 -1.96
N ARG A 242 43.31 -12.69 -2.46
CA ARG A 242 43.94 -13.07 -3.75
C ARG A 242 43.41 -12.29 -4.95
N VAL A 243 42.19 -11.77 -4.86
CA VAL A 243 41.53 -11.01 -5.92
C VAL A 243 41.38 -9.52 -5.57
N ASN A 244 42.17 -9.06 -4.59
CA ASN A 244 42.17 -7.68 -4.08
C ASN A 244 40.83 -7.19 -3.56
N ILE A 245 40.06 -8.06 -2.92
CA ILE A 245 38.79 -7.71 -2.22
C ILE A 245 39.08 -7.69 -0.72
N GLN A 246 38.86 -6.55 -0.08
CA GLN A 246 38.93 -6.46 1.39
C GLN A 246 37.76 -7.17 2.04
N THR A 247 38.00 -7.81 3.18
CA THR A 247 36.95 -8.46 3.98
C THR A 247 36.72 -7.72 5.28
N ARG A 248 35.45 -7.67 5.68
CA ARG A 248 35.04 -7.07 6.94
C ARG A 248 33.94 -7.92 7.57
N HIS A 249 34.08 -8.19 8.87
CA HIS A 249 32.99 -8.83 9.64
C HIS A 249 32.09 -7.79 10.31
N SER A 250 30.80 -8.10 10.40
CA SER A 250 29.86 -7.29 11.18
C SER A 250 30.22 -7.40 12.67
N ARG A 251 30.07 -6.27 13.36
CA ARG A 251 30.32 -6.20 14.81
C ARG A 251 29.32 -7.03 15.57
N LEU A 252 29.77 -7.71 16.61
CA LEU A 252 28.89 -8.47 17.49
C LEU A 252 27.78 -7.58 18.07
N HIS A 253 26.57 -8.11 18.12
CA HIS A 253 25.37 -7.41 18.62
C HIS A 253 25.01 -6.10 17.89
N ARG A 254 25.45 -5.92 16.63
CA ARG A 254 25.12 -4.78 15.79
C ARG A 254 24.35 -5.19 14.52
N PRO A 255 23.05 -5.56 14.64
CA PRO A 255 22.27 -6.04 13.50
C PRO A 255 22.14 -5.02 12.35
N ASN A 256 22.34 -3.73 12.66
CA ASN A 256 22.31 -2.69 11.63
C ASN A 256 23.47 -2.78 10.63
N ASP A 257 24.59 -3.44 10.99
CA ASP A 257 25.73 -3.57 10.10
C ASP A 257 25.37 -4.42 8.87
N ASN A 258 24.52 -5.47 9.02
CA ASN A 258 24.06 -6.36 7.95
C ASN A 258 22.61 -6.11 7.48
N ALA A 259 22.03 -4.97 7.83
CA ALA A 259 20.61 -4.70 7.59
C ALA A 259 20.16 -4.77 6.12
N HIS A 260 21.06 -4.59 5.15
CA HIS A 260 20.70 -4.65 3.74
C HIS A 260 20.59 -6.08 3.24
N ILE A 261 21.53 -6.94 3.59
CA ILE A 261 21.47 -8.36 3.23
C ILE A 261 20.35 -9.06 3.98
N GLU A 262 20.14 -8.76 5.28
CA GLU A 262 19.00 -9.28 6.05
C GLU A 262 17.66 -8.89 5.40
N ARG A 263 17.54 -7.65 4.93
CA ARG A 263 16.34 -7.20 4.21
C ARG A 263 16.16 -7.91 2.87
N PHE A 264 17.24 -8.15 2.15
CA PHE A 264 17.20 -8.93 0.92
C PHE A 264 16.82 -10.39 1.19
N ASN A 265 17.44 -11.02 2.19
CA ASN A 265 17.14 -12.39 2.60
C ASN A 265 15.67 -12.56 2.95
N ARG A 266 15.13 -11.62 3.71
CA ARG A 266 13.70 -11.61 4.00
C ARG A 266 12.85 -11.45 2.73
N THR A 267 13.24 -10.57 1.84
CA THR A 267 12.51 -10.31 0.60
C THR A 267 12.47 -11.55 -0.29
N ILE A 268 13.61 -12.22 -0.50
CA ILE A 268 13.67 -13.43 -1.33
C ILE A 268 12.93 -14.61 -0.70
N GLN A 269 12.93 -14.70 0.64
CA GLN A 269 12.11 -15.69 1.35
C GLN A 269 10.62 -15.41 1.18
N GLU A 270 10.18 -14.16 1.32
CA GLU A 270 8.77 -13.78 1.15
C GLU A 270 8.28 -13.96 -0.29
N GLU A 271 9.10 -13.62 -1.28
CA GLU A 271 8.66 -13.50 -2.67
C GLU A 271 9.04 -14.72 -3.56
N CYS A 272 10.07 -15.50 -3.17
CA CYS A 272 10.58 -16.59 -4.00
C CYS A 272 10.68 -17.94 -3.28
N ILE A 273 11.63 -18.06 -2.33
CA ILE A 273 11.99 -19.39 -1.80
C ILE A 273 11.08 -19.90 -0.68
N GLY A 274 10.37 -19.00 0.01
CA GLY A 274 9.60 -19.30 1.22
C GLY A 274 10.47 -19.31 2.48
N PHE A 275 9.84 -19.17 3.65
CA PHE A 275 10.52 -19.31 4.94
C PHE A 275 10.71 -20.78 5.31
N TYR A 276 9.74 -21.61 4.95
CA TYR A 276 9.72 -23.05 5.20
C TYR A 276 9.21 -23.77 3.97
N TRP A 277 9.81 -24.91 3.65
CA TRP A 277 9.30 -25.76 2.59
C TRP A 277 8.24 -26.70 3.13
N ARG A 278 7.11 -26.72 2.46
CA ARG A 278 6.03 -27.67 2.77
C ARG A 278 6.18 -28.98 2.01
N LYS A 279 6.89 -28.96 0.89
CA LYS A 279 7.16 -30.10 0.01
C LYS A 279 8.59 -30.02 -0.52
N SER A 280 9.20 -31.17 -0.77
CA SER A 280 10.49 -31.26 -1.43
C SER A 280 10.40 -30.69 -2.84
N VAL A 281 11.39 -29.89 -3.24
CA VAL A 281 11.51 -29.33 -4.58
C VAL A 281 12.88 -29.70 -5.15
N PRO A 282 12.97 -30.34 -6.33
CA PRO A 282 14.25 -30.67 -6.95
C PRO A 282 15.14 -29.45 -7.16
N LEU A 283 16.45 -29.58 -6.89
CA LEU A 283 17.42 -28.50 -7.02
C LEU A 283 17.43 -27.80 -8.39
N PRO A 284 17.32 -28.50 -9.53
CA PRO A 284 17.24 -27.85 -10.84
C PRO A 284 16.06 -26.90 -10.95
N ARG A 285 14.89 -27.31 -10.43
CA ARG A 285 13.69 -26.47 -10.42
C ARG A 285 13.82 -25.24 -9.50
N GLN A 286 14.50 -25.43 -8.36
CA GLN A 286 14.81 -24.30 -7.46
C GLN A 286 15.75 -23.29 -8.12
N ARG A 287 16.80 -23.77 -8.80
CA ARG A 287 17.73 -22.92 -9.56
C ARG A 287 17.01 -22.14 -10.65
N GLN A 288 16.15 -22.79 -11.42
CA GLN A 288 15.37 -22.12 -12.48
C GLN A 288 14.44 -21.04 -11.89
N LYS A 289 13.72 -21.37 -10.80
CA LYS A 289 12.84 -20.41 -10.13
C LYS A 289 13.63 -19.21 -9.60
N LEU A 290 14.78 -19.48 -8.99
CA LEU A 290 15.65 -18.46 -8.45
C LEU A 290 16.22 -17.54 -9.54
N SER A 291 16.69 -18.10 -10.66
CA SER A 291 17.20 -17.32 -11.81
C SER A 291 16.12 -16.33 -12.29
N ARG A 292 14.90 -16.81 -12.57
CA ARG A 292 13.80 -15.94 -13.00
C ARG A 292 13.46 -14.85 -11.97
N TYR A 293 13.54 -15.19 -10.68
CA TYR A 293 13.29 -14.22 -9.64
C TYR A 293 14.40 -13.16 -9.56
N LEU A 294 15.66 -13.56 -9.70
CA LEU A 294 16.80 -12.61 -9.71
C LEU A 294 16.74 -11.69 -10.93
N ASP A 295 16.35 -12.20 -12.09
CA ASP A 295 16.11 -11.40 -13.28
C ASP A 295 15.04 -10.33 -13.02
N TYR A 296 13.89 -10.75 -12.48
CA TYR A 296 12.84 -9.81 -12.05
C TYR A 296 13.33 -8.84 -10.98
N TYR A 297 14.03 -9.32 -9.94
CA TYR A 297 14.52 -8.50 -8.83
C TYR A 297 15.47 -7.40 -9.29
N ASN A 298 16.40 -7.73 -10.19
CA ASN A 298 17.42 -6.82 -10.65
C ASN A 298 16.94 -5.86 -11.75
N ASN A 299 16.04 -6.29 -12.63
CA ASN A 299 15.67 -5.53 -13.83
C ASN A 299 14.29 -4.88 -13.78
N GLU A 300 13.34 -5.43 -12.99
CA GLU A 300 11.94 -4.97 -13.01
C GLU A 300 11.46 -4.47 -11.65
N ARG A 301 11.99 -5.05 -10.57
CA ARG A 301 11.53 -4.76 -9.23
C ARG A 301 12.05 -3.41 -8.74
N VAL A 302 11.15 -2.43 -8.59
CA VAL A 302 11.52 -1.11 -8.04
C VAL A 302 11.71 -1.15 -6.52
N HIS A 303 12.69 -0.36 -6.02
CA HIS A 303 13.08 -0.33 -4.62
C HIS A 303 12.97 1.07 -4.01
N LEU A 304 12.31 1.17 -2.85
CA LEU A 304 12.19 2.45 -2.12
C LEU A 304 13.54 3.04 -1.73
N GLY A 305 14.50 2.19 -1.38
CA GLY A 305 15.82 2.60 -0.91
C GLY A 305 16.71 3.24 -1.99
N ILE A 306 16.34 3.08 -3.25
CA ILE A 306 16.98 3.69 -4.43
C ILE A 306 15.96 4.50 -5.26
N GLN A 307 15.03 5.18 -4.57
CA GLN A 307 14.08 6.13 -5.16
C GLN A 307 13.14 5.54 -6.22
N LEU A 308 12.59 4.35 -5.95
CA LEU A 308 11.71 3.62 -6.86
C LEU A 308 12.34 3.24 -8.21
N ARG A 309 13.64 3.06 -8.24
CA ARG A 309 14.36 2.52 -9.38
C ARG A 309 14.57 1.02 -9.25
N THR A 310 14.90 0.37 -10.34
CA THR A 310 15.43 -0.99 -10.34
C THR A 310 16.93 -0.98 -10.02
N PRO A 311 17.52 -2.09 -9.50
CA PRO A 311 18.95 -2.22 -9.33
C PRO A 311 19.75 -1.98 -10.63
N ALA A 312 19.25 -2.46 -11.78
CA ALA A 312 19.90 -2.27 -13.07
C ALA A 312 19.93 -0.80 -13.52
N GLU A 313 18.87 -0.03 -13.28
CA GLU A 313 18.85 1.41 -13.59
C GLU A 313 19.86 2.22 -12.77
N MET A 314 20.32 1.69 -11.63
CA MET A 314 21.37 2.34 -10.83
C MET A 314 22.77 2.24 -11.44
N LEU A 315 23.00 1.33 -12.41
CA LEU A 315 24.26 1.21 -13.13
C LEU A 315 24.43 2.22 -14.27
N GLN A 316 23.33 2.80 -14.74
CA GLN A 316 23.32 3.73 -15.88
C GLN A 316 23.69 5.18 -15.50
N ARG A 317 24.14 5.37 -14.27
CA ARG A 317 24.64 6.64 -13.73
C ARG A 317 26.16 6.59 -13.61
#